data_ed947755cd6692b64e072595b6c431ef
#
_entry.id   ed947755cd6692b64e072595b6c431ef
#
_cell.length_a   1.000
_cell.length_b   1.000
_cell.length_c   1.000
_cell.angle_alpha   90.00
_cell.angle_beta   90.00
_cell.angle_gamma   90.00
#
_symmetry.space_group_name_H-M   'P 1'
#
loop_
_entity.id
_entity.type
_entity.pdbx_description
1 polymer ?
#
loop_
_entity_poly.entity_id
_entity_poly.type
_entity_poly.pdbx_seq_one_letter_code
_entity_poly.pdbx_strand_id
1 'polypeptide(L)'
;YLTGAFLCSREAFRVMKPRGGGRIINMGSVAALVPRPNSVPYTTTKHGLDGMTHALALDGREHGIAVSVLHPGVTESALAEKSGRTFAPGELMKASDVARVVLLMASLPPEVNLYESVIFPLSMPLLGRG
;
A
#
# COMPACT_ATOMS: atom_id res chain seq x y z
N TYR A 1 12.52 1.04 2.88
CA TYR A 1 11.16 1.33 2.37
C TYR A 1 10.64 2.69 2.88
N LEU A 2 10.56 2.91 4.19
CA LEU A 2 9.90 4.11 4.74
C LEU A 2 10.59 5.42 4.32
N THR A 3 11.92 5.50 4.46
CA THR A 3 12.70 6.69 4.05
C THR A 3 12.51 7.01 2.56
N GLY A 4 12.58 5.98 1.70
CA GLY A 4 12.38 6.16 0.26
C GLY A 4 10.98 6.68 -0.07
N ALA A 5 9.95 6.10 0.54
CA ALA A 5 8.57 6.54 0.36
C ALA A 5 8.37 7.99 0.83
N PHE A 6 8.97 8.36 1.97
CA PHE A 6 8.94 9.74 2.47
C PHE A 6 9.59 10.72 1.49
N LEU A 7 10.79 10.42 1.01
CA LEU A 7 11.51 11.29 0.07
C LEU A 7 10.75 11.44 -1.26
N CYS A 8 10.23 10.35 -1.81
CA CYS A 8 9.42 10.39 -3.03
C CYS A 8 8.14 11.21 -2.83
N SER A 9 7.46 11.03 -1.71
CA SER A 9 6.23 11.78 -1.39
C SER A 9 6.51 13.26 -1.23
N ARG A 10 7.61 13.64 -0.57
CA ARG A 10 8.05 15.04 -0.44
C ARG A 10 8.25 15.69 -1.80
N GLU A 11 8.96 15.03 -2.71
CA GLU A 11 9.21 15.55 -4.05
C GLU A 11 7.93 15.57 -4.89
N ALA A 12 7.05 14.58 -4.75
CA ALA A 12 5.75 14.58 -5.38
C ALA A 12 4.91 15.79 -4.95
N PHE A 13 4.84 16.08 -3.66
CA PHE A 13 4.18 17.28 -3.14
C PHE A 13 4.76 18.57 -3.72
N ARG A 14 6.09 18.68 -3.79
CA ARG A 14 6.77 19.84 -4.38
C ARG A 14 6.34 20.11 -5.83
N VAL A 15 6.13 19.04 -6.60
CA VAL A 15 5.72 19.14 -8.00
C VAL A 15 4.20 19.31 -8.14
N MET A 16 3.40 18.64 -7.30
CA MET A 16 1.94 18.59 -7.43
C MET A 16 1.26 19.86 -6.89
N LYS A 17 1.76 20.46 -5.79
CA LYS A 17 1.17 21.68 -5.21
C LYS A 17 1.01 22.81 -6.23
N PRO A 18 2.05 23.25 -6.95
CA PRO A 18 1.90 24.34 -7.92
C PRO A 18 1.04 23.96 -9.14
N ARG A 19 0.81 22.66 -9.38
CA ARG A 19 -0.06 22.16 -10.47
C ARG A 19 -1.52 22.03 -10.07
N GLY A 20 -1.85 22.31 -8.80
CA GLY A 20 -3.22 22.23 -8.28
C GLY A 20 -3.73 20.82 -7.97
N GLY A 21 -2.84 19.84 -7.89
CA GLY A 21 -3.23 18.50 -7.45
C GLY A 21 -2.40 17.37 -8.04
N GLY A 22 -2.77 16.16 -7.64
CA GLY A 22 -2.14 14.93 -8.07
C GLY A 22 -2.61 13.73 -7.24
N ARG A 23 -1.96 12.60 -7.46
CA ARG A 23 -2.31 11.37 -6.75
C ARG A 23 -1.04 10.60 -6.36
N ILE A 24 -0.99 10.18 -5.11
CA ILE A 24 0.08 9.34 -4.53
C ILE A 24 -0.57 8.06 -4.03
N ILE A 25 -0.08 6.91 -4.47
CA ILE A 25 -0.54 5.60 -4.03
C ILE A 25 0.64 4.87 -3.40
N ASN A 26 0.60 4.68 -2.10
CA ASN A 26 1.61 3.95 -1.36
C ASN A 26 1.30 2.45 -1.31
N MET A 27 2.33 1.63 -1.46
CA MET A 27 2.21 0.17 -1.34
C MET A 27 2.47 -0.27 0.09
N GLY A 28 1.39 -0.44 0.83
CA GLY A 28 1.41 -0.97 2.19
C GLY A 28 1.65 -2.48 2.25
N SER A 29 0.97 -3.12 3.14
CA SER A 29 0.90 -4.58 3.31
C SER A 29 -0.17 -4.91 4.34
N VAL A 30 -0.79 -6.08 4.24
CA VAL A 30 -1.62 -6.63 5.33
C VAL A 30 -0.85 -6.70 6.67
N ALA A 31 0.47 -6.72 6.65
CA ALA A 31 1.30 -6.64 7.85
C ALA A 31 1.23 -5.29 8.59
N ALA A 32 0.69 -4.25 7.95
CA ALA A 32 0.35 -2.99 8.61
C ALA A 32 -0.96 -3.08 9.41
N LEU A 33 -1.75 -4.12 9.20
CA LEU A 33 -3.04 -4.33 9.85
C LEU A 33 -2.97 -5.49 10.86
N VAL A 34 -2.40 -6.62 10.42
CA VAL A 34 -2.29 -7.84 11.20
C VAL A 34 -0.84 -8.34 11.15
N PRO A 35 -0.06 -8.09 12.20
CA PRO A 35 1.33 -8.53 12.26
C PRO A 35 1.43 -10.06 12.35
N ARG A 36 2.58 -10.59 11.99
CA ARG A 36 2.92 -12.01 12.11
C ARG A 36 4.16 -12.19 12.98
N PRO A 37 4.37 -13.37 13.57
CA PRO A 37 5.59 -13.66 14.32
C PRO A 37 6.87 -13.38 13.51
N ASN A 38 7.93 -12.96 14.18
CA ASN A 38 9.26 -12.70 13.61
C ASN A 38 9.26 -11.64 12.48
N SER A 39 8.38 -10.64 12.56
CA SER A 39 8.26 -9.62 11.52
C SER A 39 8.39 -8.18 12.03
N VAL A 40 8.99 -7.96 13.22
CA VAL A 40 9.06 -6.64 13.86
C VAL A 40 9.58 -5.54 12.91
N PRO A 41 10.75 -5.68 12.22
CA PRO A 41 11.24 -4.61 11.35
C PRO A 41 10.30 -4.34 10.16
N TYR A 42 9.77 -5.39 9.56
CA TYR A 42 8.84 -5.26 8.43
C TYR A 42 7.51 -4.66 8.85
N THR A 43 6.93 -5.17 9.92
CA THR A 43 5.66 -4.68 10.48
C THR A 43 5.78 -3.21 10.90
N THR A 44 6.84 -2.83 11.62
CA THR A 44 7.10 -1.44 12.00
C THR A 44 7.19 -0.53 10.77
N THR A 45 7.92 -0.96 9.74
CA THR A 45 8.05 -0.20 8.50
C THR A 45 6.70 -0.01 7.81
N LYS A 46 5.88 -1.05 7.74
CA LYS A 46 4.59 -0.99 7.06
C LYS A 46 3.53 -0.20 7.84
N HIS A 47 3.53 -0.26 9.17
CA HIS A 47 2.73 0.64 10.01
C HIS A 47 3.20 2.10 9.88
N GLY A 48 4.52 2.34 9.84
CA GLY A 48 5.07 3.67 9.62
C GLY A 48 4.64 4.26 8.27
N LEU A 49 4.63 3.44 7.21
CA LEU A 49 4.16 3.84 5.89
C LEU A 49 2.66 4.16 5.88
N ASP A 50 1.88 3.39 6.61
CA ASP A 50 0.46 3.60 6.77
C ASP A 50 0.17 4.93 7.47
N GLY A 51 0.75 5.15 8.65
CA GLY A 51 0.63 6.42 9.37
C GLY A 51 1.13 7.63 8.58
N MET A 52 2.24 7.48 7.84
CA MET A 52 2.73 8.51 6.92
C MET A 52 1.70 8.83 5.84
N THR A 53 1.06 7.83 5.26
CA THR A 53 0.02 8.02 4.24
C THR A 53 -1.16 8.80 4.79
N HIS A 54 -1.60 8.49 6.00
CA HIS A 54 -2.69 9.20 6.67
C HIS A 54 -2.35 10.69 6.88
N ALA A 55 -1.16 10.99 7.36
CA ALA A 55 -0.70 12.37 7.55
C ALA A 55 -0.62 13.12 6.22
N LEU A 56 -0.01 12.51 5.20
CA LEU A 56 0.08 13.10 3.87
C LEU A 56 -1.28 13.33 3.21
N ALA A 57 -2.28 12.48 3.46
CA ALA A 57 -3.63 12.67 2.95
C ALA A 57 -4.29 13.93 3.56
N LEU A 58 -4.02 14.22 4.84
CA LEU A 58 -4.46 15.46 5.49
C LEU A 58 -3.77 16.68 4.87
N ASP A 59 -2.44 16.64 4.76
CA ASP A 59 -1.64 17.73 4.22
C ASP A 59 -1.92 18.01 2.72
N GLY A 60 -2.29 16.97 1.98
CA GLY A 60 -2.57 17.07 0.54
C GLY A 60 -3.94 17.64 0.20
N ARG A 61 -4.91 17.55 1.12
CA ARG A 61 -6.31 17.87 0.87
C ARG A 61 -6.52 19.26 0.30
N GLU A 62 -5.97 20.27 0.92
CA GLU A 62 -6.12 21.66 0.48
C GLU A 62 -5.38 21.98 -0.83
N HIS A 63 -4.51 21.08 -1.28
CA HIS A 63 -3.75 21.21 -2.52
C HIS A 63 -4.26 20.32 -3.66
N GLY A 64 -5.40 19.65 -3.46
CA GLY A 64 -5.95 18.72 -4.45
C GLY A 64 -5.12 17.45 -4.64
N ILE A 65 -4.27 17.10 -3.67
CA ILE A 65 -3.43 15.90 -3.72
C ILE A 65 -4.11 14.78 -2.96
N ALA A 66 -4.57 13.75 -3.68
CA ALA A 66 -5.11 12.54 -3.09
C ALA A 66 -3.96 11.59 -2.71
N VAL A 67 -3.87 11.22 -1.45
CA VAL A 67 -2.88 10.25 -0.97
C VAL A 67 -3.62 9.03 -0.43
N SER A 68 -3.19 7.85 -0.82
CA SER A 68 -3.85 6.59 -0.51
C SER A 68 -2.85 5.46 -0.29
N VAL A 69 -3.32 4.38 0.33
CA VAL A 69 -2.53 3.17 0.55
C VAL A 69 -3.29 1.93 0.09
N LEU A 70 -2.58 1.03 -0.56
CA LEU A 70 -3.05 -0.32 -0.86
C LEU A 70 -2.27 -1.32 -0.02
N HIS A 71 -2.99 -2.18 0.71
CA HIS A 71 -2.42 -3.25 1.53
C HIS A 71 -2.61 -4.61 0.85
N PRO A 72 -1.66 -5.07 0.03
CA PRO A 72 -1.71 -6.40 -0.54
C PRO A 72 -1.31 -7.46 0.48
N GLY A 73 -1.96 -8.61 0.39
CA GLY A 73 -1.53 -9.86 1.00
C GLY A 73 -0.40 -10.52 0.20
N VAL A 74 -0.24 -11.81 0.37
CA VAL A 74 0.85 -12.55 -0.31
C VAL A 74 0.63 -12.52 -1.82
N THR A 75 1.62 -12.01 -2.55
CA THR A 75 1.59 -11.80 -4.00
C THR A 75 2.83 -12.40 -4.63
N GLU A 76 2.70 -12.93 -5.84
CA GLU A 76 3.84 -13.39 -6.65
C GLU A 76 4.90 -12.30 -6.75
N SER A 77 6.10 -12.59 -6.28
CA SER A 77 7.22 -11.63 -6.27
C SER A 77 8.53 -12.33 -5.94
N ALA A 78 9.65 -11.72 -6.31
CA ALA A 78 10.97 -12.19 -5.91
C ALA A 78 11.12 -12.29 -4.36
N LEU A 79 10.38 -11.51 -3.59
CA LEU A 79 10.36 -11.61 -2.14
C LEU A 79 9.64 -12.88 -1.66
N ALA A 80 8.52 -13.24 -2.30
CA ALA A 80 7.81 -14.47 -2.00
C ALA A 80 8.67 -15.70 -2.33
N GLU A 81 9.34 -15.70 -3.48
CA GLU A 81 10.26 -16.75 -3.90
C GLU A 81 11.45 -16.91 -2.91
N LYS A 82 12.07 -15.80 -2.52
CA LYS A 82 13.18 -15.79 -1.56
C LYS A 82 12.79 -16.15 -0.14
N SER A 83 11.51 -16.16 0.18
CA SER A 83 11.03 -16.50 1.53
C SER A 83 11.22 -17.96 1.90
N GLY A 84 11.52 -18.83 0.93
CA GLY A 84 11.65 -20.28 1.12
C GLY A 84 10.32 -20.98 1.46
N ARG A 85 9.19 -20.27 1.38
CA ARG A 85 7.85 -20.83 1.64
C ARG A 85 7.31 -21.48 0.38
N THR A 86 6.70 -22.64 0.55
CA THR A 86 5.90 -23.28 -0.49
C THR A 86 4.44 -22.79 -0.38
N PHE A 87 3.84 -22.46 -1.50
CA PHE A 87 2.46 -22.00 -1.58
C PHE A 87 1.63 -22.97 -2.43
N ALA A 88 0.46 -23.33 -1.93
CA ALA A 88 -0.49 -24.09 -2.69
C ALA A 88 -1.16 -23.22 -3.78
N PRO A 89 -1.75 -23.83 -4.82
CA PRO A 89 -2.54 -23.08 -5.81
C PRO A 89 -3.59 -22.20 -5.14
N GLY A 90 -3.63 -20.92 -5.50
CA GLY A 90 -4.55 -19.92 -4.94
C GLY A 90 -4.13 -19.28 -3.62
N GLU A 91 -2.99 -19.65 -3.05
CA GLU A 91 -2.42 -18.98 -1.87
C GLU A 91 -1.64 -17.72 -2.20
N LEU A 92 -1.27 -17.53 -3.46
CA LEU A 92 -0.63 -16.31 -3.97
C LEU A 92 -1.56 -15.59 -4.92
N MET A 93 -1.67 -14.27 -4.76
CA MET A 93 -2.24 -13.41 -5.80
C MET A 93 -1.25 -13.24 -6.93
N LYS A 94 -1.74 -13.05 -8.14
CA LYS A 94 -0.92 -12.56 -9.25
C LYS A 94 -0.61 -11.08 -9.05
N ALA A 95 0.56 -10.66 -9.48
CA ALA A 95 0.90 -9.24 -9.48
C ALA A 95 -0.10 -8.39 -10.30
N SER A 96 -0.68 -8.99 -11.35
CA SER A 96 -1.73 -8.38 -12.17
C SER A 96 -3.00 -8.06 -11.38
N ASP A 97 -3.37 -8.85 -10.36
CA ASP A 97 -4.55 -8.59 -9.55
C ASP A 97 -4.35 -7.33 -8.68
N VAL A 98 -3.17 -7.19 -8.12
CA VAL A 98 -2.79 -5.97 -7.38
C VAL A 98 -2.74 -4.76 -8.32
N ALA A 99 -2.15 -4.92 -9.51
CA ALA A 99 -2.05 -3.85 -10.50
C ALA A 99 -3.44 -3.32 -10.96
N ARG A 100 -4.45 -4.19 -11.07
CA ARG A 100 -5.83 -3.78 -11.38
C ARG A 100 -6.41 -2.85 -10.33
N VAL A 101 -6.14 -3.11 -9.05
CA VAL A 101 -6.58 -2.21 -7.96
C VAL A 101 -5.84 -0.87 -8.03
N VAL A 102 -4.53 -0.88 -8.26
CA VAL A 102 -3.74 0.35 -8.44
C VAL A 102 -4.28 1.18 -9.61
N LEU A 103 -4.60 0.53 -10.73
CA LEU A 103 -5.18 1.21 -11.89
C LEU A 103 -6.53 1.85 -11.56
N LEU A 104 -7.40 1.14 -10.83
CA LEU A 104 -8.66 1.70 -10.34
C LEU A 104 -8.41 2.92 -9.46
N MET A 105 -7.54 2.81 -8.47
CA MET A 105 -7.19 3.92 -7.58
C MET A 105 -6.66 5.14 -8.35
N ALA A 106 -5.85 4.90 -9.37
CA ALA A 106 -5.23 5.95 -10.18
C ALA A 106 -6.20 6.63 -11.15
N SER A 107 -7.24 5.92 -11.60
CA SER A 107 -8.18 6.38 -12.62
C SER A 107 -9.45 7.04 -12.09
N LEU A 108 -9.64 7.09 -10.77
CA LEU A 108 -10.77 7.79 -10.16
C LEU A 108 -10.72 9.30 -10.42
N PRO A 109 -11.88 9.98 -10.42
CA PRO A 109 -11.93 11.43 -10.55
C PRO A 109 -11.01 12.13 -9.53
N PRO A 110 -10.45 13.31 -9.85
CA PRO A 110 -9.50 14.01 -8.97
C PRO A 110 -10.02 14.25 -7.55
N GLU A 111 -11.31 14.49 -7.41
CA GLU A 111 -11.99 14.74 -6.14
C GLU A 111 -12.35 13.48 -5.34
N VAL A 112 -12.11 12.29 -5.93
CA VAL A 112 -12.43 11.00 -5.29
C VAL A 112 -11.14 10.28 -4.92
N ASN A 113 -11.01 9.89 -3.65
CA ASN A 113 -9.87 9.12 -3.15
C ASN A 113 -10.33 7.76 -2.61
N LEU A 114 -9.90 6.69 -3.26
CA LEU A 114 -9.97 5.35 -2.67
C LEU A 114 -8.82 5.25 -1.66
N TYR A 115 -9.11 5.75 -0.45
CA TYR A 115 -8.14 6.15 0.56
C TYR A 115 -7.29 5.01 1.10
N GLU A 116 -7.94 3.93 1.48
CA GLU A 116 -7.32 2.73 2.01
C GLU A 116 -8.00 1.50 1.42
N SER A 117 -7.20 0.56 0.95
CA SER A 117 -7.72 -0.67 0.33
C SER A 117 -6.90 -1.87 0.76
N VAL A 118 -7.58 -2.98 0.97
CA VAL A 118 -6.96 -4.26 1.34
C VAL A 118 -7.34 -5.30 0.31
N ILE A 119 -6.35 -6.00 -0.24
CA ILE A 119 -6.55 -7.11 -1.18
C ILE A 119 -5.66 -8.29 -0.78
N PHE A 120 -6.22 -9.46 -0.67
CA PHE A 120 -5.49 -10.66 -0.29
C PHE A 120 -6.15 -11.92 -0.85
N PRO A 121 -5.41 -13.05 -0.97
CA PRO A 121 -5.98 -14.31 -1.42
C PRO A 121 -7.14 -14.74 -0.52
N LEU A 122 -8.24 -15.23 -1.10
CA LEU A 122 -9.41 -15.67 -0.34
C LEU A 122 -9.05 -16.72 0.74
N SER A 123 -8.06 -17.56 0.45
CA SER A 123 -7.55 -18.59 1.37
C SER A 123 -6.69 -18.05 2.50
N MET A 124 -6.29 -16.77 2.45
CA MET A 124 -5.41 -16.19 3.46
C MET A 124 -6.18 -15.90 4.76
N PRO A 125 -5.76 -16.46 5.90
CA PRO A 125 -6.45 -16.24 7.17
C PRO A 125 -6.04 -14.88 7.76
N LEU A 126 -6.54 -13.78 7.19
CA LEU A 126 -6.29 -12.44 7.71
C LEU A 126 -7.03 -12.22 9.03
N LEU A 127 -8.31 -12.57 9.06
CA LEU A 127 -9.13 -12.57 10.27
C LEU A 127 -9.07 -13.94 10.94
N GLY A 128 -9.11 -13.96 12.27
CA GLY A 128 -9.10 -15.22 13.02
C GLY A 128 -7.74 -15.94 13.07
N ARG A 129 -6.66 -15.23 12.85
CA ARG A 129 -5.32 -15.71 13.18
C ARG A 129 -5.19 -15.76 14.70
N GLY A 130 -5.65 -16.85 15.26
CA GLY A 130 -5.44 -17.16 16.66
C GLY A 130 -4.01 -17.65 16.94
#